data_61a04f1967cd9dea351f5cfec80f3a6c
#
_entry.id   61a04f1967cd9dea351f5cfec80f3a6c
#
_cell.length_a   1.000
_cell.length_b   1.000
_cell.length_c   1.000
_cell.angle_alpha   90.00
_cell.angle_beta   90.00
_cell.angle_gamma   90.00
#
_symmetry.space_group_name_H-M   'P 1'
#
loop_
_entity.id
_entity.type
_entity.pdbx_description
1 polymer ?
#
loop_
_entity_poly.entity_id
_entity_poly.type
_entity_poly.pdbx_seq_one_letter_code
_entity_poly.pdbx_strand_id
1 'polypeptide(L)'
;YVIGVKNDFCEFGGCVVDALMQISSGNTPQIAVSCMKDNNTPTMIKKYGKFTVSVLGRAVDPFVLSCFGFQSGKNSDKWAAVEHDFADGLPVLKKAVSYLVCTVSKVIEADTHILFIADVTDAFNGEKDEPLLYADYHKEYKDKALSAYKLHYSEGSNQETVPAAESGGEKWVCPVCGYVYDGEIPFEELPDDWKCPLCGVEKSRFTKK
;
A
#
# COMPACT_ATOMS: atom_id res chain seq x y z
N TYR A 1 -6.01 -5.66 -1.71
CA TYR A 1 -5.56 -6.46 -0.57
C TYR A 1 -4.59 -5.66 0.28
N VAL A 2 -4.55 -5.93 1.60
CA VAL A 2 -3.47 -5.46 2.47
C VAL A 2 -2.68 -6.65 2.95
N ILE A 3 -1.36 -6.58 2.79
CA ILE A 3 -0.41 -7.56 3.28
C ILE A 3 0.04 -7.17 4.68
N GLY A 4 0.08 -8.13 5.61
CA GLY A 4 0.66 -7.97 6.94
C GLY A 4 1.86 -8.88 7.13
N VAL A 5 2.92 -8.37 7.74
CA VAL A 5 4.15 -9.13 8.05
C VAL A 5 4.71 -8.66 9.38
N LYS A 6 5.46 -9.54 10.05
CA LYS A 6 6.06 -9.28 11.36
C LYS A 6 7.53 -9.70 11.33
N ASN A 7 8.39 -8.93 12.00
CA ASN A 7 9.78 -9.30 12.23
C ASN A 7 9.99 -9.99 13.60
N ASP A 8 11.23 -10.42 13.88
CA ASP A 8 11.59 -11.08 15.14
C ASP A 8 11.48 -10.18 16.38
N PHE A 9 11.47 -8.85 16.19
CA PHE A 9 11.35 -7.84 17.25
C PHE A 9 9.91 -7.40 17.49
N CYS A 10 8.92 -8.09 16.90
CA CYS A 10 7.50 -7.74 16.96
C CYS A 10 7.14 -6.39 16.29
N GLU A 11 7.96 -5.92 15.36
CA GLU A 11 7.61 -4.80 14.51
C GLU A 11 6.81 -5.29 13.30
N PHE A 12 5.78 -4.55 12.93
CA PHE A 12 4.86 -4.92 11.87
C PHE A 12 5.14 -4.12 10.59
N GLY A 13 5.12 -4.82 9.47
CA GLY A 13 5.15 -4.22 8.14
C GLY A 13 3.85 -4.48 7.39
N GLY A 14 3.58 -3.68 6.37
CA GLY A 14 2.42 -3.88 5.54
C GLY A 14 2.40 -2.97 4.32
N CYS A 15 1.75 -3.42 3.26
CA CYS A 15 1.49 -2.63 2.07
C CYS A 15 0.19 -3.06 1.40
N VAL A 16 -0.41 -2.15 0.63
CA VAL A 16 -1.51 -2.49 -0.26
C VAL A 16 -0.95 -3.09 -1.55
N VAL A 17 -1.62 -4.12 -2.06
CA VAL A 17 -1.32 -4.73 -3.35
C VAL A 17 -2.62 -4.96 -4.13
N ASP A 18 -2.55 -4.90 -5.45
CA ASP A 18 -3.62 -5.25 -6.38
C ASP A 18 -3.39 -6.62 -7.02
N ALA A 19 -2.13 -6.99 -7.20
CA ALA A 19 -1.70 -8.19 -7.90
C ALA A 19 -1.59 -9.40 -6.96
N LEU A 20 -2.70 -10.06 -6.71
CA LEU A 20 -2.79 -11.34 -6.01
C LEU A 20 -3.70 -12.29 -6.79
N MET A 21 -3.25 -13.52 -7.00
CA MET A 21 -4.07 -14.55 -7.65
C MET A 21 -3.81 -15.93 -7.08
N GLN A 22 -4.82 -16.79 -7.12
CA GLN A 22 -4.68 -18.22 -6.86
C GLN A 22 -3.97 -18.89 -8.03
N ILE A 23 -3.00 -19.76 -7.75
CA ILE A 23 -2.25 -20.52 -8.76
C ILE A 23 -2.46 -22.02 -8.66
N SER A 24 -2.86 -22.53 -7.51
CA SER A 24 -3.26 -23.94 -7.34
C SER A 24 -4.36 -24.10 -6.30
N SER A 25 -5.10 -25.19 -6.38
CA SER A 25 -6.25 -25.49 -5.51
C SER A 25 -6.18 -26.91 -4.90
N GLY A 26 -4.97 -27.47 -4.73
CA GLY A 26 -4.77 -28.77 -4.10
C GLY A 26 -5.05 -28.74 -2.59
N ASN A 27 -4.59 -29.78 -1.87
CA ASN A 27 -4.75 -29.87 -0.41
C ASN A 27 -4.15 -28.66 0.34
N THR A 28 -3.12 -28.06 -0.24
CA THR A 28 -2.57 -26.78 0.19
C THR A 28 -2.69 -25.80 -0.98
N PRO A 29 -3.71 -24.93 -0.99
CA PRO A 29 -3.85 -23.93 -2.04
C PRO A 29 -2.67 -22.98 -2.07
N GLN A 30 -2.26 -22.56 -3.26
CA GLN A 30 -1.17 -21.61 -3.42
C GLN A 30 -1.68 -20.32 -4.08
N ILE A 31 -1.09 -19.22 -3.64
CA ILE A 31 -1.30 -17.91 -4.23
C ILE A 31 0.02 -17.34 -4.75
N ALA A 32 -0.07 -16.45 -5.73
CA ALA A 32 0.99 -15.56 -6.14
C ALA A 32 0.63 -14.13 -5.74
N VAL A 33 1.56 -13.41 -5.12
CA VAL A 33 1.42 -11.98 -4.81
C VAL A 33 2.64 -11.22 -5.27
N SER A 34 2.42 -10.07 -5.91
CA SER A 34 3.47 -9.20 -6.42
C SER A 34 3.57 -7.92 -5.58
N CYS A 35 4.77 -7.61 -5.11
CA CYS A 35 5.07 -6.41 -4.32
C CYS A 35 6.18 -5.59 -4.96
N MET A 36 6.07 -4.26 -4.94
CA MET A 36 7.14 -3.37 -5.42
C MET A 36 8.39 -3.51 -4.54
N LYS A 37 9.57 -3.66 -5.15
CA LYS A 37 10.86 -3.85 -4.47
C LYS A 37 11.21 -2.73 -3.48
N ASP A 38 10.84 -1.50 -3.79
CA ASP A 38 11.16 -0.32 -2.99
C ASP A 38 10.40 -0.24 -1.66
N ASN A 39 9.34 -1.04 -1.52
CA ASN A 39 8.60 -1.16 -0.28
C ASN A 39 9.39 -1.94 0.78
N ASN A 40 9.22 -1.61 2.06
CA ASN A 40 9.81 -2.37 3.17
C ASN A 40 9.20 -3.78 3.31
N THR A 41 7.91 -3.92 3.02
CA THR A 41 7.14 -5.15 3.20
C THR A 41 7.72 -6.36 2.46
N PRO A 42 8.08 -6.32 1.15
CA PRO A 42 8.66 -7.48 0.48
C PRO A 42 10.03 -7.88 1.03
N THR A 43 10.82 -6.93 1.53
CA THR A 43 12.07 -7.26 2.22
C THR A 43 11.81 -8.08 3.48
N MET A 44 10.78 -7.70 4.26
CA MET A 44 10.36 -8.46 5.43
C MET A 44 9.79 -9.84 5.06
N ILE A 45 8.92 -9.94 4.05
CA ILE A 45 8.37 -11.22 3.57
C ILE A 45 9.49 -12.16 3.14
N LYS A 46 10.47 -11.65 2.37
CA LYS A 46 11.63 -12.45 1.91
C LYS A 46 12.45 -12.99 3.07
N LYS A 47 12.60 -12.19 4.13
CA LYS A 47 13.40 -12.56 5.31
C LYS A 47 12.68 -13.52 6.25
N TYR A 48 11.39 -13.29 6.52
CA TYR A 48 10.64 -14.01 7.56
C TYR A 48 9.76 -15.13 7.01
N GLY A 49 9.51 -15.16 5.70
CA GLY A 49 8.86 -16.27 5.01
C GLY A 49 7.36 -16.42 5.28
N LYS A 50 6.74 -15.55 6.09
CA LYS A 50 5.31 -15.59 6.43
C LYS A 50 4.67 -14.20 6.27
N PHE A 51 3.42 -14.19 5.85
CA PHE A 51 2.61 -12.98 5.76
C PHE A 51 1.12 -13.30 5.82
N THR A 52 0.32 -12.28 6.10
CA THR A 52 -1.13 -12.35 6.00
C THR A 52 -1.63 -11.55 4.79
N VAL A 53 -2.82 -11.89 4.34
CA VAL A 53 -3.59 -11.13 3.36
C VAL A 53 -4.92 -10.76 3.98
N SER A 54 -5.26 -9.48 4.02
CA SER A 54 -6.61 -8.99 4.31
C SER A 54 -7.28 -8.59 3.00
N VAL A 55 -8.37 -9.27 2.65
CA VAL A 55 -9.16 -8.97 1.45
C VAL A 55 -10.05 -7.78 1.74
N LEU A 56 -9.82 -6.67 1.08
CA LEU A 56 -10.56 -5.43 1.31
C LEU A 56 -11.99 -5.53 0.78
N GLY A 57 -12.94 -5.05 1.55
CA GLY A 57 -14.32 -4.85 1.14
C GLY A 57 -14.58 -3.45 0.59
N ARG A 58 -15.76 -3.25 -0.01
CA ARG A 58 -16.20 -1.92 -0.50
C ARG A 58 -16.43 -0.91 0.62
N ALA A 59 -16.70 -1.37 1.85
CA ALA A 59 -16.82 -0.50 3.03
C ALA A 59 -15.47 -0.11 3.65
N VAL A 60 -14.34 -0.43 3.00
CA VAL A 60 -13.02 -0.07 3.50
C VAL A 60 -12.88 1.44 3.69
N ASP A 61 -12.32 1.83 4.84
CA ASP A 61 -11.98 3.23 5.08
C ASP A 61 -10.90 3.67 4.06
N PRO A 62 -11.14 4.74 3.28
CA PRO A 62 -10.13 5.29 2.37
C PRO A 62 -8.77 5.59 3.02
N PHE A 63 -8.76 5.88 4.32
CA PHE A 63 -7.52 6.06 5.07
C PHE A 63 -6.66 4.79 5.10
N VAL A 64 -7.24 3.60 5.22
CA VAL A 64 -6.51 2.34 5.15
C VAL A 64 -5.76 2.21 3.82
N LEU A 65 -6.42 2.55 2.70
CA LEU A 65 -5.81 2.52 1.38
C LEU A 65 -4.62 3.48 1.27
N SER A 66 -4.75 4.68 1.82
CA SER A 66 -3.67 5.67 1.81
C SER A 66 -2.53 5.30 2.78
N CYS A 67 -2.84 4.83 3.96
CA CYS A 67 -1.87 4.41 4.98
C CYS A 67 -0.95 3.29 4.46
N PHE A 68 -1.53 2.26 3.84
CA PHE A 68 -0.75 1.13 3.32
C PHE A 68 -0.21 1.35 1.91
N GLY A 69 -0.80 2.26 1.12
CA GLY A 69 -0.42 2.51 -0.27
C GLY A 69 0.58 3.66 -0.45
N PHE A 70 0.48 4.73 0.35
CA PHE A 70 1.23 5.97 0.12
C PHE A 70 2.37 6.20 1.11
N GLN A 71 2.43 5.46 2.20
CA GLN A 71 3.49 5.58 3.19
C GLN A 71 4.55 4.50 3.05
N SER A 72 5.79 4.86 3.40
CA SER A 72 6.86 3.89 3.59
C SER A 72 6.80 3.30 5.00
N GLY A 73 6.74 1.98 5.11
CA GLY A 73 6.86 1.27 6.41
C GLY A 73 8.24 1.36 7.05
N LYS A 74 9.21 2.07 6.45
CA LYS A 74 10.51 2.37 7.07
C LYS A 74 10.42 3.49 8.10
N ASN A 75 9.45 4.40 7.93
CA ASN A 75 9.37 5.64 8.69
C ASN A 75 8.08 5.76 9.53
N SER A 76 7.16 4.80 9.42
CA SER A 76 5.88 4.86 10.13
C SER A 76 5.38 3.47 10.51
N ASP A 77 4.82 3.36 11.71
CA ASP A 77 4.03 2.20 12.12
C ASP A 77 2.61 2.34 11.57
N LYS A 78 2.38 1.72 10.41
CA LYS A 78 1.08 1.76 9.72
C LYS A 78 -0.02 1.05 10.50
N TRP A 79 0.36 -0.01 11.23
CA TRP A 79 -0.59 -0.83 11.97
C TRP A 79 -1.10 -0.12 13.23
N ALA A 80 -0.28 0.70 13.87
CA ALA A 80 -0.72 1.55 14.98
C ALA A 80 -1.78 2.59 14.58
N ALA A 81 -1.82 2.97 13.29
CA ALA A 81 -2.77 3.95 12.77
C ALA A 81 -4.13 3.38 12.37
N VAL A 82 -4.31 2.04 12.35
CA VAL A 82 -5.54 1.38 11.90
C VAL A 82 -5.99 0.31 12.89
N GLU A 83 -7.30 0.06 12.95
CA GLU A 83 -7.83 -1.06 13.72
C GLU A 83 -7.38 -2.39 13.11
N HIS A 84 -6.70 -3.22 13.91
CA HIS A 84 -6.17 -4.50 13.47
C HIS A 84 -6.35 -5.58 14.53
N ASP A 85 -6.27 -6.82 14.08
CA ASP A 85 -6.23 -8.04 14.88
C ASP A 85 -5.02 -8.89 14.46
N PHE A 86 -4.93 -10.10 14.96
CA PHE A 86 -3.83 -11.02 14.65
C PHE A 86 -4.34 -12.38 14.19
N ALA A 87 -3.69 -12.91 13.15
CA ALA A 87 -3.83 -14.29 12.69
C ALA A 87 -2.44 -14.94 12.66
N ASP A 88 -2.26 -16.05 13.38
CA ASP A 88 -0.95 -16.69 13.59
C ASP A 88 0.16 -15.72 14.08
N GLY A 89 -0.24 -14.73 14.91
CA GLY A 89 0.66 -13.71 15.44
C GLY A 89 1.10 -12.64 14.42
N LEU A 90 0.53 -12.62 13.22
CA LEU A 90 0.75 -11.65 12.17
C LEU A 90 -0.44 -10.67 12.10
N PRO A 91 -0.24 -9.39 11.77
CA PRO A 91 -1.30 -8.41 11.77
C PRO A 91 -2.26 -8.60 10.60
N VAL A 92 -3.56 -8.42 10.84
CA VAL A 92 -4.64 -8.39 9.85
C VAL A 92 -5.54 -7.19 10.12
N LEU A 93 -6.16 -6.63 9.08
CA LEU A 93 -7.15 -5.56 9.27
C LEU A 93 -8.39 -6.09 9.98
N LYS A 94 -8.92 -5.33 10.96
CA LYS A 94 -10.11 -5.76 11.71
C LYS A 94 -11.37 -5.89 10.84
N LYS A 95 -11.51 -5.04 9.82
CA LYS A 95 -12.66 -5.02 8.91
C LYS A 95 -12.24 -5.41 7.50
N ALA A 96 -12.06 -6.70 7.25
CA ALA A 96 -11.80 -7.24 5.92
C ALA A 96 -12.82 -8.35 5.60
N VAL A 97 -13.03 -8.63 4.33
CA VAL A 97 -13.99 -9.65 3.85
C VAL A 97 -13.51 -11.05 4.19
N SER A 98 -12.22 -11.28 4.09
CA SER A 98 -11.57 -12.54 4.45
C SER A 98 -10.08 -12.34 4.70
N TYR A 99 -9.48 -13.34 5.33
CA TYR A 99 -8.08 -13.34 5.71
C TYR A 99 -7.41 -14.62 5.25
N LEU A 100 -6.16 -14.51 4.81
CA LEU A 100 -5.30 -15.65 4.52
C LEU A 100 -4.04 -15.55 5.38
N VAL A 101 -3.58 -16.67 5.89
CA VAL A 101 -2.23 -16.84 6.45
C VAL A 101 -1.39 -17.60 5.44
N CYS A 102 -0.23 -17.08 5.11
CA CYS A 102 0.57 -17.57 4.00
C CYS A 102 2.01 -17.83 4.41
N THR A 103 2.56 -18.94 3.95
CA THR A 103 3.97 -19.28 4.07
C THR A 103 4.61 -19.29 2.70
N VAL A 104 5.68 -18.52 2.52
CA VAL A 104 6.38 -18.40 1.23
C VAL A 104 7.03 -19.71 0.84
N SER A 105 6.71 -20.22 -0.33
CA SER A 105 7.32 -21.42 -0.91
C SER A 105 8.34 -21.07 -1.99
N LYS A 106 8.18 -19.92 -2.72
CA LYS A 106 9.09 -19.48 -3.76
C LYS A 106 9.12 -17.96 -3.88
N VAL A 107 10.31 -17.42 -4.16
CA VAL A 107 10.54 -16.00 -4.44
C VAL A 107 11.08 -15.84 -5.85
N ILE A 108 10.49 -14.96 -6.65
CA ILE A 108 10.92 -14.65 -8.01
C ILE A 108 11.15 -13.14 -8.09
N GLU A 109 12.36 -12.73 -8.39
CA GLU A 109 12.69 -11.32 -8.58
C GLU A 109 12.49 -10.93 -10.05
N ALA A 110 11.59 -9.97 -10.25
CA ALA A 110 11.42 -9.27 -11.53
C ALA A 110 12.16 -7.93 -11.49
N ASP A 111 12.04 -7.10 -12.52
CA ASP A 111 12.73 -5.81 -12.59
C ASP A 111 12.33 -4.88 -11.41
N THR A 112 11.09 -4.50 -11.33
CA THR A 112 10.54 -3.54 -10.34
C THR A 112 9.82 -4.21 -9.17
N HIS A 113 9.51 -5.51 -9.25
CA HIS A 113 8.70 -6.23 -8.28
C HIS A 113 9.36 -7.53 -7.83
N ILE A 114 8.91 -8.02 -6.68
CA ILE A 114 9.16 -9.38 -6.21
C ILE A 114 7.84 -10.13 -6.24
N LEU A 115 7.81 -11.28 -6.91
CA LEU A 115 6.69 -12.20 -6.91
C LEU A 115 6.94 -13.28 -5.85
N PHE A 116 6.03 -13.40 -4.90
CA PHE A 116 6.03 -14.45 -3.90
C PHE A 116 4.98 -15.49 -4.28
N ILE A 117 5.38 -16.75 -4.35
CA ILE A 117 4.47 -17.89 -4.35
C ILE A 117 4.42 -18.40 -2.92
N ALA A 118 3.20 -18.53 -2.39
CA ALA A 118 3.00 -18.90 -1.00
C ALA A 118 1.88 -19.92 -0.84
N ASP A 119 2.08 -20.85 0.07
CA ASP A 119 1.09 -21.80 0.53
C ASP A 119 0.11 -21.08 1.48
N VAL A 120 -1.19 -21.22 1.22
CA VAL A 120 -2.23 -20.76 2.14
C VAL A 120 -2.35 -21.80 3.24
N THR A 121 -1.82 -21.48 4.43
CA THR A 121 -1.80 -22.37 5.59
C THR A 121 -3.05 -22.28 6.44
N ASP A 122 -3.74 -21.14 6.37
CA ASP A 122 -5.03 -20.93 7.03
C ASP A 122 -5.85 -19.83 6.31
N ALA A 123 -7.17 -19.86 6.47
CA ALA A 123 -8.09 -18.91 5.87
C ALA A 123 -9.35 -18.72 6.74
N PHE A 124 -9.77 -17.46 6.90
CA PHE A 124 -10.93 -17.11 7.73
C PHE A 124 -11.87 -16.18 6.97
N ASN A 125 -13.16 -16.32 7.25
CA ASN A 125 -14.15 -15.32 6.84
C ASN A 125 -14.09 -14.11 7.78
N GLY A 126 -14.24 -12.93 7.21
CA GLY A 126 -14.37 -11.68 7.94
C GLY A 126 -15.77 -11.09 7.83
N GLU A 127 -15.85 -9.80 7.55
CA GLU A 127 -17.11 -9.06 7.42
C GLU A 127 -17.88 -9.46 6.15
N LYS A 128 -19.22 -9.41 6.24
CA LYS A 128 -20.08 -9.59 5.06
C LYS A 128 -20.09 -8.31 4.23
N ASP A 129 -19.19 -8.21 3.29
CA ASP A 129 -19.10 -7.10 2.34
C ASP A 129 -18.68 -7.63 0.97
N GLU A 130 -18.91 -6.83 -0.09
CA GLU A 130 -18.41 -7.15 -1.43
C GLU A 130 -16.92 -6.84 -1.52
N PRO A 131 -16.09 -7.70 -2.11
CA PRO A 131 -14.68 -7.40 -2.32
C PRO A 131 -14.49 -6.12 -3.15
N LEU A 132 -13.55 -5.27 -2.71
CA LEU A 132 -13.17 -4.08 -3.46
C LEU A 132 -12.38 -4.48 -4.71
N LEU A 133 -12.93 -4.18 -5.88
CA LEU A 133 -12.25 -4.43 -7.14
C LEU A 133 -11.28 -3.28 -7.48
N TYR A 134 -10.21 -3.62 -8.20
CA TYR A 134 -9.23 -2.61 -8.65
C TYR A 134 -9.85 -1.52 -9.53
N ALA A 135 -10.83 -1.88 -10.36
CA ALA A 135 -11.59 -0.93 -11.16
C ALA A 135 -12.38 0.08 -10.29
N ASP A 136 -13.00 -0.41 -9.20
CA ASP A 136 -13.73 0.44 -8.27
C ASP A 136 -12.78 1.35 -7.49
N TYR A 137 -11.60 0.83 -7.10
CA TYR A 137 -10.57 1.66 -6.48
C TYR A 137 -10.22 2.87 -7.34
N HIS A 138 -9.94 2.67 -8.63
CA HIS A 138 -9.59 3.77 -9.53
C HIS A 138 -10.74 4.75 -9.76
N LYS A 139 -11.97 4.25 -9.82
CA LYS A 139 -13.15 5.05 -10.11
C LYS A 139 -13.65 5.86 -8.93
N GLU A 140 -13.60 5.29 -7.71
CA GLU A 140 -14.33 5.82 -6.56
C GLU A 140 -13.46 6.09 -5.32
N TYR A 141 -12.34 5.37 -5.14
CA TYR A 141 -11.59 5.38 -3.89
C TYR A 141 -10.27 6.14 -3.98
N LYS A 142 -9.66 6.27 -5.15
CA LYS A 142 -8.35 6.89 -5.30
C LYS A 142 -8.33 8.33 -4.75
N ASP A 143 -9.28 9.16 -5.15
CA ASP A 143 -9.36 10.54 -4.70
C ASP A 143 -9.75 10.66 -3.22
N LYS A 144 -10.61 9.75 -2.73
CA LYS A 144 -10.95 9.66 -1.31
C LYS A 144 -9.74 9.28 -0.46
N ALA A 145 -8.93 8.33 -0.91
CA ALA A 145 -7.70 7.92 -0.23
C ALA A 145 -6.66 9.06 -0.19
N LEU A 146 -6.50 9.82 -1.29
CA LEU A 146 -5.65 11.00 -1.31
C LEU A 146 -6.14 12.09 -0.33
N SER A 147 -7.44 12.32 -0.28
CA SER A 147 -8.05 13.29 0.64
C SER A 147 -7.89 12.84 2.10
N ALA A 148 -8.12 11.57 2.40
CA ALA A 148 -7.93 11.00 3.73
C ALA A 148 -6.46 11.08 4.18
N TYR A 149 -5.50 10.85 3.26
CA TYR A 149 -4.07 11.02 3.54
C TYR A 149 -3.76 12.45 3.94
N LYS A 150 -4.19 13.42 3.14
CA LYS A 150 -3.96 14.85 3.41
C LYS A 150 -4.56 15.26 4.75
N LEU A 151 -5.78 14.85 5.06
CA LEU A 151 -6.45 15.18 6.32
C LEU A 151 -5.68 14.66 7.53
N HIS A 152 -5.17 13.43 7.47
CA HIS A 152 -4.56 12.76 8.62
C HIS A 152 -3.10 13.18 8.87
N TYR A 153 -2.38 13.54 7.82
CA TYR A 153 -0.94 13.84 7.89
C TYR A 153 -0.59 15.32 7.70
N SER A 154 -1.56 16.18 7.30
CA SER A 154 -1.34 17.64 7.23
C SER A 154 -1.53 18.34 8.57
N GLU A 155 -2.21 17.74 9.54
CA GLU A 155 -2.45 18.35 10.88
C GLU A 155 -1.20 18.37 11.78
N GLY A 156 -0.11 17.72 11.38
CA GLY A 156 1.17 17.70 12.13
C GLY A 156 2.22 18.73 11.68
N SER A 157 2.00 19.44 10.59
CA SER A 157 2.86 20.53 10.11
C SER A 157 2.02 21.81 10.02
N ASN A 158 2.28 22.77 10.90
CA ASN A 158 1.80 24.14 10.77
C ASN A 158 2.35 24.73 9.45
N GLN A 159 1.62 24.51 8.36
CA GLN A 159 1.74 25.31 7.15
C GLN A 159 0.34 25.79 6.79
N GLU A 160 0.19 27.10 6.86
CA GLU A 160 -1.01 27.83 6.46
C GLU A 160 -1.47 27.38 5.07
N THR A 161 -2.74 26.97 5.00
CA THR A 161 -3.40 26.66 3.73
C THR A 161 -3.54 27.95 2.92
N VAL A 162 -2.68 28.12 1.93
CA VAL A 162 -2.92 29.13 0.88
C VAL A 162 -3.96 28.55 -0.05
N PRO A 163 -5.04 29.30 -0.39
CA PRO A 163 -6.08 28.81 -1.30
C PRO A 163 -5.46 28.53 -2.68
N ALA A 164 -5.85 27.41 -3.28
CA ALA A 164 -5.42 27.02 -4.61
C ALA A 164 -5.73 28.13 -5.63
N ALA A 165 -4.71 28.82 -6.10
CA ALA A 165 -4.81 29.68 -7.25
C ALA A 165 -4.97 28.79 -8.49
N GLU A 166 -6.07 28.98 -9.21
CA GLU A 166 -6.29 28.44 -10.56
C GLU A 166 -5.24 29.04 -11.51
N SER A 167 -4.13 28.35 -11.71
CA SER A 167 -3.19 28.68 -12.78
C SER A 167 -3.22 27.56 -13.81
N GLY A 168 -3.74 27.86 -14.99
CA GLY A 168 -3.70 26.99 -16.17
C GLY A 168 -2.28 26.87 -16.70
N GLY A 169 -1.50 25.97 -16.12
CA GLY A 169 -0.14 25.61 -16.54
C GLY A 169 0.07 24.12 -16.48
N GLU A 170 1.00 23.61 -17.31
CA GLU A 170 1.45 22.21 -17.28
C GLU A 170 1.84 21.80 -15.86
N LYS A 171 1.24 20.72 -15.34
CA LYS A 171 1.48 20.23 -13.99
C LYS A 171 2.30 18.93 -14.01
N TRP A 172 3.29 18.84 -13.13
CA TRP A 172 4.03 17.60 -12.93
C TRP A 172 3.24 16.62 -12.06
N VAL A 173 2.97 15.42 -12.60
CA VAL A 173 2.14 14.40 -11.96
C VAL A 173 2.93 13.12 -11.73
N CYS A 174 2.89 12.61 -10.51
CA CYS A 174 3.43 11.31 -10.17
C CYS A 174 2.62 10.19 -10.85
N PRO A 175 3.23 9.35 -11.71
CA PRO A 175 2.49 8.29 -12.40
C PRO A 175 2.06 7.16 -11.47
N VAL A 176 2.66 7.04 -10.28
CA VAL A 176 2.38 5.97 -9.33
C VAL A 176 1.18 6.29 -8.45
N CYS A 177 1.18 7.45 -7.77
CA CYS A 177 0.12 7.81 -6.82
C CYS A 177 -0.80 8.95 -7.29
N GLY A 178 -0.47 9.61 -8.42
CA GLY A 178 -1.23 10.75 -8.93
C GLY A 178 -0.98 12.06 -8.21
N TYR A 179 0.02 12.13 -7.31
CA TYR A 179 0.41 13.38 -6.69
C TYR A 179 0.73 14.43 -7.75
N VAL A 180 0.12 15.59 -7.64
CA VAL A 180 0.42 16.77 -8.48
C VAL A 180 1.37 17.64 -7.71
N TYR A 181 2.53 17.94 -8.30
CA TYR A 181 3.49 18.83 -7.66
C TYR A 181 2.95 20.26 -7.61
N ASP A 182 2.93 20.84 -6.42
CA ASP A 182 2.40 22.17 -6.11
C ASP A 182 3.37 22.99 -5.24
N GLY A 183 4.67 22.61 -5.22
CA GLY A 183 5.69 23.31 -4.45
C GLY A 183 6.05 24.69 -5.02
N GLU A 184 6.62 25.56 -4.20
CA GLU A 184 7.04 26.93 -4.55
C GLU A 184 8.24 26.97 -5.52
N ILE A 185 9.08 25.93 -5.48
CA ILE A 185 10.25 25.80 -6.37
C ILE A 185 9.79 25.13 -7.68
N PRO A 186 10.19 25.60 -8.86
CA PRO A 186 9.89 24.90 -10.11
C PRO A 186 10.33 23.43 -10.04
N PHE A 187 9.48 22.51 -10.53
CA PHE A 187 9.76 21.08 -10.42
C PHE A 187 11.12 20.70 -11.04
N GLU A 188 11.51 21.37 -12.11
CA GLU A 188 12.77 21.17 -12.82
C GLU A 188 13.99 21.51 -11.95
N GLU A 189 13.85 22.48 -11.04
CA GLU A 189 14.91 22.97 -10.15
C GLU A 189 15.04 22.14 -8.85
N LEU A 190 14.14 21.19 -8.62
CA LEU A 190 14.26 20.28 -7.48
C LEU A 190 15.54 19.44 -7.59
N PRO A 191 16.17 19.07 -6.46
CA PRO A 191 17.30 18.14 -6.46
C PRO A 191 17.00 16.84 -7.19
N ASP A 192 17.98 16.23 -7.83
CA ASP A 192 17.78 14.99 -8.58
C ASP A 192 17.38 13.80 -7.70
N ASP A 193 17.75 13.84 -6.43
CA ASP A 193 17.39 12.85 -5.40
C ASP A 193 16.03 13.12 -4.75
N TRP A 194 15.32 14.19 -5.18
CA TRP A 194 13.97 14.47 -4.68
C TRP A 194 13.00 13.34 -5.03
N LYS A 195 12.16 12.98 -4.09
CA LYS A 195 11.19 11.89 -4.21
C LYS A 195 9.77 12.40 -3.96
N CYS A 196 8.82 11.73 -4.58
CA CYS A 196 7.41 11.99 -4.35
C CYS A 196 7.10 11.90 -2.84
N PRO A 197 6.52 12.95 -2.24
CA PRO A 197 6.24 12.96 -0.79
C PRO A 197 5.17 11.93 -0.38
N LEU A 198 4.35 11.46 -1.32
CA LEU A 198 3.31 10.47 -1.05
C LEU A 198 3.78 9.02 -1.20
N CYS A 199 4.55 8.70 -2.24
CA CYS A 199 4.88 7.31 -2.54
C CYS A 199 6.38 7.02 -2.67
N GLY A 200 7.24 8.04 -2.50
CA GLY A 200 8.69 7.89 -2.53
C GLY A 200 9.30 7.65 -3.93
N VAL A 201 8.49 7.67 -5.00
CA VAL A 201 9.02 7.49 -6.37
C VAL A 201 9.94 8.66 -6.75
N GLU A 202 10.98 8.37 -7.51
CA GLU A 202 11.99 9.35 -7.92
C GLU A 202 11.41 10.45 -8.82
N LYS A 203 12.01 11.65 -8.74
CA LYS A 203 11.71 12.83 -9.58
C LYS A 203 11.60 12.48 -11.06
N SER A 204 12.54 11.66 -11.55
CA SER A 204 12.66 11.24 -12.96
C SER A 204 11.42 10.53 -13.53
N ARG A 205 10.55 10.00 -12.66
CA ARG A 205 9.33 9.28 -13.06
C ARG A 205 8.13 10.20 -13.26
N PHE A 206 8.19 11.44 -12.81
CA PHE A 206 7.09 12.40 -12.99
C PHE A 206 6.87 12.76 -14.45
N THR A 207 5.62 12.99 -14.81
CA THR A 207 5.22 13.37 -16.17
C THR A 207 4.46 14.68 -16.16
N LYS A 208 4.71 15.54 -17.14
CA LYS A 208 3.90 16.74 -17.37
C LYS A 208 2.52 16.34 -17.93
N LYS A 209 1.49 16.95 -17.39
CA LYS A 209 0.10 16.85 -17.89
C LYS A 209 -0.53 18.23 -18.01
#